data_7d7eaf0164c2a4125301a6cfb12da8bd
#
_entry.id   7d7eaf0164c2a4125301a6cfb12da8bd
#
_cell.length_a   1.000
_cell.length_b   1.000
_cell.length_c   1.000
_cell.angle_alpha   90.00
_cell.angle_beta   90.00
_cell.angle_gamma   90.00
#
_symmetry.space_group_name_H-M   'P 1'
#
loop_
_entity.id
_entity.type
_entity.pdbx_description
1 polymer ?
#
loop_
_entity_poly.entity_id
_entity_poly.type
_entity_poly.pdbx_seq_one_letter_code
_entity_poly.pdbx_strand_id
1 'polypeptide(L)' 'MNILKPGDKVIMNNKYHVSEAKRNKVWTVTSNPWMCSGTLVIKLEGLSGGYAVDGLDKVA' A
#
# COMPACT_ATOMS: atom_id res chain seq x y z
N MET A 1 -1.05 -10.32 -11.30
CA MET A 1 -1.84 -9.27 -10.63
C MET A 1 -1.78 -9.49 -9.13
N ASN A 2 -1.39 -8.49 -8.38
CA ASN A 2 -1.27 -8.59 -6.93
C ASN A 2 -2.54 -8.09 -6.28
N ILE A 3 -3.29 -9.01 -5.67
CA ILE A 3 -4.46 -8.64 -4.90
C ILE A 3 -4.03 -8.62 -3.45
N LEU A 4 -4.10 -7.45 -2.84
CA LEU A 4 -3.74 -7.26 -1.44
C LEU A 4 -4.96 -7.47 -0.57
N LYS A 5 -4.76 -7.97 0.62
CA LYS A 5 -5.83 -8.21 1.58
C LYS A 5 -5.32 -7.90 2.99
N PRO A 6 -6.21 -7.74 3.97
CA PRO A 6 -5.78 -7.47 5.34
C PRO A 6 -4.80 -8.54 5.84
N GLY A 7 -3.73 -8.10 6.46
CA GLY A 7 -2.69 -8.98 6.96
C GLY A 7 -1.49 -9.15 6.03
N ASP A 8 -1.62 -8.76 4.78
CA ASP A 8 -0.50 -8.83 3.85
C ASP A 8 0.56 -7.80 4.21
N LYS A 9 1.80 -8.14 3.93
CA LYS A 9 2.93 -7.23 4.14
C LYS A 9 3.36 -6.67 2.81
N VAL A 10 3.59 -5.37 2.77
CA VAL A 10 3.98 -4.67 1.54
C VAL A 10 5.08 -3.66 1.83
N ILE A 11 5.80 -3.30 0.78
CA ILE A 11 6.73 -2.18 0.81
C ILE A 11 6.27 -1.16 -0.22
N MET A 12 6.59 0.10 0.01
CA MET A 12 6.30 1.15 -0.95
C MET A 12 7.40 1.17 -2.01
N ASN A 13 7.00 1.02 -3.29
CA ASN A 13 7.95 1.24 -4.36
C ASN A 13 8.06 2.74 -4.63
N ASN A 14 8.89 3.17 -5.54
CA ASN A 14 9.15 4.58 -5.78
C ASN A 14 8.26 5.19 -6.86
N LYS A 15 7.13 4.57 -7.15
CA LYS A 15 6.26 5.04 -8.23
C LYS A 15 5.69 6.43 -7.95
N TYR A 16 5.38 6.72 -6.68
CA TYR A 16 4.75 7.98 -6.28
C TYR A 16 5.66 8.86 -5.43
N HIS A 17 6.96 8.66 -5.53
CA HIS A 17 7.96 9.50 -4.85
C HIS A 17 7.73 9.62 -3.34
N VAL A 18 7.51 8.50 -2.68
CA VAL A 18 7.33 8.50 -1.23
C VAL A 18 8.66 8.79 -0.53
N SER A 19 8.56 9.29 0.73
CA SER A 19 9.75 9.58 1.50
C SER A 19 10.57 8.33 1.76
N GLU A 20 11.87 8.50 1.96
CA GLU A 20 12.77 7.38 2.18
C GLU A 20 12.40 6.60 3.45
N ALA A 21 11.96 7.31 4.49
CA ALA A 21 11.55 6.66 5.73
C ALA A 21 10.37 5.71 5.51
N LYS A 22 9.42 6.08 4.65
CA LYS A 22 8.28 5.22 4.34
C LYS A 22 8.68 4.10 3.38
N ARG A 23 9.56 4.38 2.44
CA ARG A 23 9.96 3.42 1.43
C ARG A 23 10.77 2.26 2.01
N ASN A 24 11.50 2.51 3.10
CA ASN A 24 12.35 1.51 3.73
C ASN A 24 11.66 0.71 4.83
N LYS A 25 10.32 0.77 4.89
CA LYS A 25 9.56 0.11 5.94
C LYS A 25 8.59 -0.90 5.33
N VAL A 26 8.43 -2.03 6.02
CA VAL A 26 7.38 -2.99 5.67
C VAL A 26 6.09 -2.56 6.35
N TRP A 27 5.02 -2.45 5.56
CA TRP A 27 3.72 -2.03 6.04
C TRP A 27 2.75 -3.21 6.05
N THR A 28 1.82 -3.20 6.99
CA THR A 28 0.77 -4.21 7.07
C THR A 28 -0.52 -3.65 6.51
N VAL A 29 -1.11 -4.37 5.56
CA VAL A 29 -2.40 -4.00 4.98
C VAL A 29 -3.49 -4.23 6.02
N THR A 30 -4.37 -3.26 6.20
CA THR A 30 -5.44 -3.31 7.21
C THR A 30 -6.85 -3.29 6.62
N SER A 31 -7.00 -3.19 5.30
CA SER A 31 -8.31 -3.17 4.67
C SER A 31 -8.28 -3.88 3.33
N ASN A 32 -9.48 -4.15 2.81
CA ASN A 32 -9.59 -4.58 1.42
C ASN A 32 -9.42 -3.38 0.49
N PRO A 33 -8.97 -3.58 -0.74
CA PRO A 33 -8.84 -2.48 -1.69
C PRO A 33 -10.20 -1.90 -2.05
N TRP A 34 -10.22 -0.59 -2.33
CA TRP A 34 -11.42 0.05 -2.86
C TRP A 34 -11.02 1.08 -3.90
N MET A 35 -11.98 1.45 -4.74
CA MET A 35 -11.72 2.44 -5.79
C MET A 35 -11.90 3.85 -5.22
N CYS A 36 -10.94 4.71 -5.49
CA CYS A 36 -11.00 6.11 -5.11
C CYS A 36 -10.58 6.92 -6.33
N SER A 37 -11.52 7.66 -6.90
CA SER A 37 -11.27 8.51 -8.08
C SER A 37 -10.56 7.77 -9.21
N GLY A 38 -11.00 6.54 -9.48
CA GLY A 38 -10.43 5.73 -10.56
C GLY A 38 -9.14 5.02 -10.22
N THR A 39 -8.68 5.13 -8.98
CA THR A 39 -7.45 4.47 -8.53
C THR A 39 -7.79 3.48 -7.43
N LEU A 40 -7.28 2.27 -7.54
CA LEU A 40 -7.45 1.26 -6.50
C LEU A 40 -6.50 1.58 -5.35
N VAL A 41 -7.07 1.74 -4.15
CA VAL A 41 -6.31 2.12 -2.96
C VAL A 41 -6.58 1.15 -1.82
N ILE A 42 -5.71 1.17 -0.83
CA ILE A 42 -5.78 0.28 0.32
C ILE A 42 -5.22 1.00 1.54
N LYS A 43 -5.68 0.61 2.74
CA LYS A 43 -5.19 1.20 3.98
C LYS A 43 -4.04 0.39 4.55
N LEU A 44 -3.10 1.10 5.15
CA LEU A 44 -1.95 0.50 5.82
C LEU A 44 -1.97 0.85 7.30
N GLU A 45 -1.52 -0.07 8.13
CA GLU A 45 -1.46 0.14 9.58
C GLU A 45 -0.52 1.30 9.90
N GLY A 46 -0.97 2.19 10.76
CA GLY A 46 -0.18 3.34 11.18
C GLY A 46 -0.28 4.55 10.27
N LEU A 47 -1.00 4.42 9.15
CA LEU A 47 -1.19 5.52 8.21
C LEU A 47 -2.67 5.81 8.05
N SER A 48 -3.01 7.07 7.87
CA SER A 48 -4.37 7.48 7.55
C SER A 48 -4.53 7.60 6.04
N GLY A 49 -5.76 7.43 5.54
CA GLY A 49 -6.06 7.55 4.13
C GLY A 49 -5.67 6.32 3.33
N GLY A 50 -5.98 6.36 2.04
CA GLY A 50 -5.71 5.25 1.14
C GLY A 50 -4.39 5.45 0.38
N TYR A 51 -3.74 4.35 0.09
CA TYR A 51 -2.50 4.35 -0.69
C TYR A 51 -2.71 3.51 -1.95
N ALA A 52 -2.26 4.02 -3.09
CA ALA A 52 -2.46 3.36 -4.36
C ALA A 52 -1.80 1.97 -4.35
N VAL A 53 -2.58 0.96 -4.71
CA VAL A 53 -2.11 -0.43 -4.70
C VAL A 53 -0.93 -0.64 -5.63
N ASP A 54 -0.92 0.03 -6.78
CA ASP A 54 0.18 -0.12 -7.74
C ASP A 54 1.47 0.55 -7.27
N GLY A 55 1.41 1.34 -6.20
CA GLY A 55 2.60 1.88 -5.54
C GLY A 55 3.14 1.00 -4.43
N LEU A 56 2.57 -0.19 -4.24
CA LEU A 56 2.96 -1.12 -3.19
C LEU A 56 3.37 -2.44 -3.80
N ASP A 57 4.45 -3.01 -3.27
CA ASP A 57 4.92 -4.34 -3.67
C ASP A 57 4.71 -5.30 -2.51
N LYS A 58 4.05 -6.41 -2.77
CA LYS A 58 3.82 -7.42 -1.75
C LYS A 58 5.13 -8.14 -1.44
N VAL A 59 5.43 -8.27 -0.15
CA VAL A 59 6.54 -9.08 0.31
C VAL A 59 5.98 -10.39 0.87
N ALA A 60 6.69 -11.44 0.66
CA ALA A 60 6.25 -12.80 0.96
C ALA A 60 5.86 -13.02 2.42
#